data_a12849e53bae0808a6e553ce0e14db47
#
_entry.id   a12849e53bae0808a6e553ce0e14db47
#
_cell.length_a   1.000
_cell.length_b   1.000
_cell.length_c   1.000
_cell.angle_alpha   90.00
_cell.angle_beta   90.00
_cell.angle_gamma   90.00
#
_symmetry.space_group_name_H-M   'P 1'
#
loop_
_entity.id
_entity.type
_entity.pdbx_description
1 polymer ?
#
loop_
_entity_poly.entity_id
_entity_poly.type
_entity_poly.pdbx_seq_one_letter_code
_entity_poly.pdbx_strand_id
1 'polypeptide(L)'
;MASIEYIQSKRPLYWLAAGTFAVGTESFMIAGLLPGMAQDLGVSIGTAGQLVTVFALAYALGSPVLATLSGSFDRRKLLIGAMAAFALANLLAFMAIGYWSLMAARVLLALTAAVYVPGANALASVVVPPEQRGRAIAIVNGGLSLAIALGVPAGAVLGGALGWRATFGSVALLSALAVAGLLAGLPPGIGSGIATVSLRQRVATATQPAVLITLLVTTLWAMASYTTYTYLAPLLDAITKVHGTAIGFVLFGWGVSAAVGLAISGTAVDRKGPRAVILPALATSTTAFIVLSLAGHFLGKQIAIVPVVLAIAAWGIAHWAFYPAQQATLVGVAGVAAAPVALSLNASFMYLGFSLGAALGSLTLRYSALANLGFVSACCAGTALALAYASRIRPAPKPQPAN
;
A
#
# COMPACT_ATOMS: atom_id res chain seq x y z
N MET A 1 -13.07 -30.81 17.50
CA MET A 1 -12.42 -29.51 17.49
C MET A 1 -10.92 -29.77 17.56
N ALA A 2 -10.18 -29.56 16.46
CA ALA A 2 -8.72 -29.65 16.51
C ALA A 2 -8.22 -28.52 17.40
N SER A 3 -7.44 -28.83 18.42
CA SER A 3 -6.79 -27.84 19.28
C SER A 3 -5.88 -26.97 18.42
N ILE A 4 -6.15 -25.66 18.36
CA ILE A 4 -5.27 -24.71 17.69
C ILE A 4 -3.98 -24.65 18.52
N GLU A 5 -2.91 -25.20 17.99
CA GLU A 5 -1.60 -25.17 18.62
C GLU A 5 -1.00 -23.79 18.40
N TYR A 6 -0.91 -22.99 19.47
CA TYR A 6 -0.32 -21.65 19.41
C TYR A 6 1.20 -21.75 19.28
N ILE A 7 1.79 -20.82 18.51
CA ILE A 7 3.25 -20.75 18.38
C ILE A 7 3.89 -20.36 19.71
N GLN A 8 4.91 -21.11 20.13
CA GLN A 8 5.70 -20.81 21.32
C GLN A 8 6.76 -19.72 21.08
N SER A 9 7.11 -19.49 19.82
CA SER A 9 8.14 -18.52 19.42
C SER A 9 7.59 -17.52 18.40
N LYS A 10 8.04 -16.27 18.45
CA LYS A 10 7.69 -15.21 17.48
C LYS A 10 8.44 -15.34 16.13
N ARG A 11 9.38 -16.27 16.00
CA ARG A 11 10.16 -16.47 14.76
C ARG A 11 9.30 -16.60 13.49
N PRO A 12 8.18 -17.38 13.47
CA PRO A 12 7.28 -17.43 12.32
C PRO A 12 6.75 -16.07 11.89
N LEU A 13 6.40 -15.17 12.84
CA LEU A 13 5.88 -13.84 12.55
C LEU A 13 6.93 -12.95 11.88
N TYR A 14 8.20 -13.06 12.27
CA TYR A 14 9.28 -12.30 11.64
C TYR A 14 9.56 -12.76 10.21
N TRP A 15 9.44 -14.06 9.91
CA TRP A 15 9.55 -14.54 8.54
C TRP A 15 8.36 -14.11 7.66
N LEU A 16 7.15 -14.06 8.22
CA LEU A 16 5.99 -13.45 7.55
C LEU A 16 6.23 -11.95 7.29
N ALA A 17 6.82 -11.24 8.26
CA ALA A 17 7.19 -9.83 8.12
C ALA A 17 8.27 -9.61 7.05
N ALA A 18 9.27 -10.50 6.93
CA ALA A 18 10.27 -10.44 5.87
C ALA A 18 9.64 -10.53 4.48
N GLY A 19 8.65 -11.40 4.30
CA GLY A 19 7.92 -11.48 3.04
C GLY A 19 7.06 -10.24 2.78
N THR A 20 6.39 -9.66 3.80
CA THR A 20 5.66 -8.39 3.61
C THR A 20 6.60 -7.22 3.35
N PHE A 21 7.84 -7.24 3.86
CA PHE A 21 8.88 -6.28 3.52
C PHE A 21 9.26 -6.38 2.03
N ALA A 22 9.49 -7.59 1.51
CA ALA A 22 9.81 -7.79 0.09
C ALA A 22 8.67 -7.31 -0.82
N VAL A 23 7.41 -7.68 -0.50
CA VAL A 23 6.22 -7.25 -1.24
C VAL A 23 6.04 -5.73 -1.18
N GLY A 24 6.19 -5.13 0.00
CA GLY A 24 6.07 -3.69 0.17
C GLY A 24 7.15 -2.93 -0.59
N THR A 25 8.39 -3.38 -0.55
CA THR A 25 9.50 -2.76 -1.30
C THR A 25 9.17 -2.75 -2.79
N GLU A 26 8.78 -3.87 -3.36
CA GLU A 26 8.42 -4.00 -4.78
C GLU A 26 7.25 -3.09 -5.15
N SER A 27 6.19 -3.08 -4.34
CA SER A 27 4.95 -2.33 -4.64
C SER A 27 5.15 -0.82 -4.69
N PHE A 28 6.06 -0.29 -3.87
CA PHE A 28 6.23 1.16 -3.71
C PHE A 28 7.50 1.73 -4.38
N MET A 29 8.54 0.91 -4.63
CA MET A 29 9.81 1.41 -5.20
C MET A 29 9.68 1.99 -6.61
N ILE A 30 8.67 1.55 -7.37
CA ILE A 30 8.52 1.88 -8.80
C ILE A 30 8.41 3.38 -9.06
N ALA A 31 7.86 4.15 -8.12
CA ALA A 31 7.75 5.60 -8.23
C ALA A 31 9.11 6.30 -8.39
N GLY A 32 10.15 5.76 -7.76
CA GLY A 32 11.53 6.25 -7.90
C GLY A 32 12.23 5.80 -9.18
N LEU A 33 11.75 4.72 -9.81
CA LEU A 33 12.38 4.06 -10.96
C LEU A 33 11.77 4.48 -12.30
N LEU A 34 10.61 5.13 -12.27
CA LEU A 34 9.78 5.37 -13.46
C LEU A 34 10.52 6.09 -14.60
N PRO A 35 11.33 7.15 -14.35
CA PRO A 35 12.06 7.82 -15.44
C PRO A 35 13.06 6.90 -16.13
N GLY A 36 13.86 6.16 -15.36
CA GLY A 36 14.83 5.21 -15.92
C GLY A 36 14.17 4.06 -16.68
N MET A 37 13.02 3.58 -16.18
CA MET A 37 12.23 2.55 -16.87
C MET A 37 11.66 3.08 -18.18
N ALA A 38 11.10 4.28 -18.20
CA ALA A 38 10.54 4.89 -19.39
C ALA A 38 11.61 5.07 -20.48
N GLN A 39 12.78 5.56 -20.10
CA GLN A 39 13.91 5.75 -21.00
C GLN A 39 14.41 4.42 -21.59
N ASP A 40 14.66 3.43 -20.74
CA ASP A 40 15.24 2.13 -21.15
C ASP A 40 14.26 1.28 -22.00
N LEU A 41 12.97 1.40 -21.71
CA LEU A 41 11.91 0.69 -22.45
C LEU A 41 11.41 1.46 -23.69
N GLY A 42 11.92 2.67 -23.95
CA GLY A 42 11.55 3.48 -25.10
C GLY A 42 10.08 3.93 -25.10
N VAL A 43 9.50 4.16 -23.90
CA VAL A 43 8.09 4.57 -23.75
C VAL A 43 7.98 5.91 -23.03
N SER A 44 6.81 6.57 -23.16
CA SER A 44 6.54 7.78 -22.39
C SER A 44 6.44 7.49 -20.88
N ILE A 45 6.68 8.50 -20.05
CA ILE A 45 6.50 8.42 -18.59
C ILE A 45 5.05 8.01 -18.24
N GLY A 46 4.06 8.54 -18.95
CA GLY A 46 2.66 8.15 -18.79
C GLY A 46 2.42 6.67 -19.12
N THR A 47 3.04 6.16 -20.18
CA THR A 47 2.96 4.73 -20.55
C THR A 47 3.66 3.86 -19.49
N ALA A 48 4.84 4.25 -19.01
CA ALA A 48 5.52 3.55 -17.93
C ALA A 48 4.66 3.51 -16.66
N GLY A 49 3.91 4.57 -16.35
CA GLY A 49 2.96 4.61 -15.22
C GLY A 49 1.85 3.57 -15.29
N GLN A 50 1.50 3.06 -16.49
CA GLN A 50 0.53 1.96 -16.61
C GLN A 50 1.01 0.65 -15.98
N LEU A 51 2.33 0.48 -15.78
CA LEU A 51 2.88 -0.64 -15.01
C LEU A 51 2.41 -0.62 -13.55
N VAL A 52 2.21 0.57 -12.97
CA VAL A 52 1.63 0.75 -11.63
C VAL A 52 0.12 0.52 -11.67
N THR A 53 -0.56 1.08 -12.68
CA THR A 53 -2.00 0.91 -12.88
C THR A 53 -2.39 -0.56 -12.92
N VAL A 54 -1.72 -1.34 -13.78
CA VAL A 54 -2.04 -2.77 -13.99
C VAL A 54 -1.72 -3.60 -12.75
N PHE A 55 -0.57 -3.36 -12.10
CA PHE A 55 -0.25 -4.02 -10.83
C PHE A 55 -1.35 -3.78 -9.79
N ALA A 56 -1.71 -2.53 -9.55
CA ALA A 56 -2.70 -2.18 -8.55
C ALA A 56 -4.08 -2.73 -8.88
N LEU A 57 -4.48 -2.72 -10.16
CA LEU A 57 -5.74 -3.30 -10.61
C LEU A 57 -5.77 -4.82 -10.42
N ALA A 58 -4.70 -5.50 -10.83
CA ALA A 58 -4.57 -6.96 -10.68
C ALA A 58 -4.60 -7.36 -9.19
N TYR A 59 -3.97 -6.57 -8.32
CA TYR A 59 -4.05 -6.78 -6.86
C TYR A 59 -5.47 -6.57 -6.34
N ALA A 60 -6.12 -5.44 -6.71
CA ALA A 60 -7.46 -5.08 -6.23
C ALA A 60 -8.50 -6.15 -6.56
N LEU A 61 -8.49 -6.63 -7.81
CA LEU A 61 -9.42 -7.66 -8.29
C LEU A 61 -8.99 -9.07 -7.86
N GLY A 62 -7.69 -9.35 -7.88
CA GLY A 62 -7.12 -10.65 -7.54
C GLY A 62 -7.31 -11.00 -6.06
N SER A 63 -7.12 -10.05 -5.15
CA SER A 63 -7.14 -10.31 -3.71
C SER A 63 -8.44 -10.98 -3.22
N PRO A 64 -9.65 -10.47 -3.48
CA PRO A 64 -10.88 -11.11 -3.01
C PRO A 64 -11.16 -12.45 -3.70
N VAL A 65 -10.81 -12.58 -4.99
CA VAL A 65 -11.01 -13.80 -5.76
C VAL A 65 -10.06 -14.89 -5.29
N LEU A 66 -8.78 -14.61 -5.23
CA LEU A 66 -7.75 -15.56 -4.81
C LEU A 66 -7.89 -15.96 -3.34
N ALA A 67 -8.30 -15.04 -2.45
CA ALA A 67 -8.61 -15.37 -1.07
C ALA A 67 -9.76 -16.37 -0.93
N THR A 68 -10.74 -16.33 -1.86
CA THR A 68 -11.84 -17.28 -1.88
C THR A 68 -11.41 -18.63 -2.48
N LEU A 69 -10.71 -18.61 -3.61
CA LEU A 69 -10.25 -19.81 -4.30
C LEU A 69 -9.20 -20.59 -3.50
N SER A 70 -8.32 -19.89 -2.79
CA SER A 70 -7.27 -20.52 -1.97
C SER A 70 -7.72 -20.93 -0.58
N GLY A 71 -9.00 -20.80 -0.28
CA GLY A 71 -9.54 -21.03 1.06
C GLY A 71 -9.36 -22.42 1.62
N SER A 72 -9.42 -23.44 0.77
CA SER A 72 -9.24 -24.86 1.12
C SER A 72 -7.77 -25.30 1.17
N PHE A 73 -6.83 -24.46 0.73
CA PHE A 73 -5.41 -24.83 0.68
C PHE A 73 -4.77 -24.75 2.07
N ASP A 74 -3.79 -25.63 2.30
CA ASP A 74 -2.91 -25.55 3.47
C ASP A 74 -2.19 -24.19 3.50
N ARG A 75 -2.33 -23.46 4.62
CA ARG A 75 -1.87 -22.08 4.74
C ARG A 75 -0.35 -21.94 4.62
N ARG A 76 0.40 -22.91 5.16
CA ARG A 76 1.85 -22.95 5.02
C ARG A 76 2.27 -23.07 3.56
N LYS A 77 1.72 -24.07 2.86
CA LYS A 77 2.00 -24.31 1.44
C LYS A 77 1.61 -23.12 0.56
N LEU A 78 0.45 -22.54 0.84
CA LEU A 78 -0.06 -21.37 0.12
C LEU A 78 0.88 -20.16 0.24
N LEU A 79 1.32 -19.83 1.46
CA LEU A 79 2.18 -18.66 1.70
C LEU A 79 3.59 -18.87 1.15
N ILE A 80 4.17 -20.08 1.32
CA ILE A 80 5.48 -20.42 0.74
C ILE A 80 5.39 -20.40 -0.79
N GLY A 81 4.34 -21.00 -1.36
CA GLY A 81 4.15 -21.02 -2.82
C GLY A 81 3.92 -19.62 -3.40
N ALA A 82 3.12 -18.77 -2.73
CA ALA A 82 2.90 -17.38 -3.14
C ALA A 82 4.20 -16.56 -3.10
N MET A 83 5.02 -16.74 -2.05
CA MET A 83 6.31 -16.02 -1.93
C MET A 83 7.34 -16.55 -2.94
N ALA A 84 7.37 -17.86 -3.21
CA ALA A 84 8.22 -18.44 -4.25
C ALA A 84 7.82 -17.95 -5.65
N ALA A 85 6.52 -17.90 -5.94
CA ALA A 85 6.00 -17.34 -7.18
C ALA A 85 6.28 -15.83 -7.30
N PHE A 86 6.24 -15.09 -6.18
CA PHE A 86 6.62 -13.69 -6.14
C PHE A 86 8.12 -13.49 -6.41
N ALA A 87 9.00 -14.35 -5.86
CA ALA A 87 10.42 -14.33 -6.15
C ALA A 87 10.70 -14.60 -7.65
N LEU A 88 10.02 -15.60 -8.22
CA LEU A 88 10.13 -15.92 -9.65
C LEU A 88 9.60 -14.77 -10.52
N ALA A 89 8.49 -14.16 -10.17
CA ALA A 89 7.93 -13.03 -10.90
C ALA A 89 8.87 -11.79 -10.86
N ASN A 90 9.58 -11.56 -9.74
CA ASN A 90 10.63 -10.54 -9.66
C ASN A 90 11.84 -10.90 -10.56
N LEU A 91 12.22 -12.17 -10.64
CA LEU A 91 13.27 -12.61 -11.56
C LEU A 91 12.86 -12.42 -13.02
N LEU A 92 11.59 -12.69 -13.36
CA LEU A 92 11.05 -12.41 -14.70
C LEU A 92 11.06 -10.90 -14.99
N ALA A 93 10.74 -10.05 -14.02
CA ALA A 93 10.83 -8.61 -14.16
C ALA A 93 12.27 -8.12 -14.33
N PHE A 94 13.24 -8.70 -13.60
CA PHE A 94 14.67 -8.45 -13.78
C PHE A 94 15.13 -8.80 -15.20
N MET A 95 14.65 -9.92 -15.76
CA MET A 95 14.99 -10.41 -17.10
C MET A 95 14.13 -9.80 -18.22
N ALA A 96 13.24 -8.86 -17.92
CA ALA A 96 12.31 -8.30 -18.89
C ALA A 96 13.05 -7.60 -20.05
N ILE A 97 12.77 -8.04 -21.27
CA ILE A 97 13.40 -7.53 -22.51
C ILE A 97 12.67 -6.32 -23.09
N GLY A 98 11.45 -6.01 -22.62
CA GLY A 98 10.66 -4.90 -23.11
C GLY A 98 9.43 -4.62 -22.24
N TYR A 99 8.67 -3.62 -22.64
CA TYR A 99 7.51 -3.12 -21.89
C TYR A 99 6.46 -4.21 -21.60
N TRP A 100 6.10 -5.03 -22.58
CA TRP A 100 5.05 -6.04 -22.44
C TRP A 100 5.47 -7.24 -21.58
N SER A 101 6.74 -7.66 -21.64
CA SER A 101 7.25 -8.70 -20.76
C SER A 101 7.28 -8.23 -19.29
N LEU A 102 7.66 -6.97 -19.07
CA LEU A 102 7.59 -6.37 -17.75
C LEU A 102 6.13 -6.22 -17.27
N MET A 103 5.20 -5.84 -18.15
CA MET A 103 3.78 -5.74 -17.84
C MET A 103 3.21 -7.09 -17.38
N ALA A 104 3.55 -8.18 -18.08
CA ALA A 104 3.15 -9.53 -17.68
C ALA A 104 3.72 -9.91 -16.29
N ALA A 105 5.01 -9.62 -16.05
CA ALA A 105 5.63 -9.83 -14.75
C ALA A 105 4.92 -9.02 -13.64
N ARG A 106 4.52 -7.77 -13.91
CA ARG A 106 3.76 -6.92 -12.96
C ARG A 106 2.41 -7.52 -12.58
N VAL A 107 1.69 -8.15 -13.51
CA VAL A 107 0.46 -8.88 -13.20
C VAL A 107 0.73 -10.06 -12.26
N LEU A 108 1.76 -10.87 -12.55
CA LEU A 108 2.13 -12.01 -11.70
C LEU A 108 2.56 -11.56 -10.31
N LEU A 109 3.36 -10.50 -10.20
CA LEU A 109 3.76 -9.88 -8.94
C LEU A 109 2.53 -9.47 -8.12
N ALA A 110 1.58 -8.80 -8.75
CA ALA A 110 0.36 -8.35 -8.09
C ALA A 110 -0.49 -9.50 -7.56
N LEU A 111 -0.71 -10.55 -8.36
CA LEU A 111 -1.52 -11.71 -7.97
C LEU A 111 -0.88 -12.49 -6.81
N THR A 112 0.44 -12.67 -6.85
CA THR A 112 1.16 -13.36 -5.76
C THR A 112 1.20 -12.54 -4.47
N ALA A 113 1.39 -11.23 -4.56
CA ALA A 113 1.30 -10.28 -3.44
C ALA A 113 -0.11 -10.25 -2.83
N ALA A 114 -1.16 -10.30 -3.67
CA ALA A 114 -2.56 -10.30 -3.26
C ALA A 114 -2.97 -11.56 -2.48
N VAL A 115 -2.24 -12.66 -2.64
CA VAL A 115 -2.37 -13.88 -1.82
C VAL A 115 -1.54 -13.78 -0.56
N TYR A 116 -0.28 -13.33 -0.68
CA TYR A 116 0.68 -13.40 0.41
C TYR A 116 0.33 -12.45 1.56
N VAL A 117 0.14 -11.17 1.31
CA VAL A 117 -0.02 -10.17 2.37
C VAL A 117 -1.28 -10.40 3.22
N PRO A 118 -2.49 -10.59 2.63
CA PRO A 118 -3.67 -10.90 3.42
C PRO A 118 -3.57 -12.27 4.12
N GLY A 119 -2.96 -13.26 3.45
CA GLY A 119 -2.74 -14.60 3.99
C GLY A 119 -1.80 -14.60 5.21
N ALA A 120 -0.71 -13.83 5.15
CA ALA A 120 0.23 -13.65 6.26
C ALA A 120 -0.43 -12.99 7.48
N ASN A 121 -1.24 -11.96 7.27
CA ASN A 121 -2.02 -11.31 8.34
C ASN A 121 -3.07 -12.26 8.94
N ALA A 122 -3.78 -13.01 8.10
CA ALA A 122 -4.75 -13.99 8.56
C ALA A 122 -4.07 -15.10 9.39
N LEU A 123 -2.94 -15.64 8.92
CA LEU A 123 -2.18 -16.63 9.68
C LEU A 123 -1.69 -16.05 11.02
N ALA A 124 -1.10 -14.85 11.02
CA ALA A 124 -0.61 -14.21 12.22
C ALA A 124 -1.70 -14.04 13.30
N SER A 125 -2.96 -13.79 12.87
CA SER A 125 -4.09 -13.59 13.79
C SER A 125 -4.59 -14.85 14.48
N VAL A 126 -4.28 -16.04 13.95
CA VAL A 126 -4.82 -17.32 14.48
C VAL A 126 -3.78 -18.18 15.17
N VAL A 127 -2.48 -17.93 14.89
CA VAL A 127 -1.38 -18.73 15.50
C VAL A 127 -0.96 -18.25 16.89
N VAL A 128 -1.58 -17.19 17.39
CA VAL A 128 -1.34 -16.62 18.72
C VAL A 128 -2.64 -16.53 19.52
N PRO A 129 -2.58 -16.48 20.87
CA PRO A 129 -3.75 -16.25 21.71
C PRO A 129 -4.49 -14.95 21.33
N PRO A 130 -5.82 -14.86 21.59
CA PRO A 130 -6.64 -13.69 21.22
C PRO A 130 -6.06 -12.35 21.69
N GLU A 131 -5.47 -12.30 22.86
CA GLU A 131 -4.89 -11.10 23.48
C GLU A 131 -3.63 -10.61 22.74
N GLN A 132 -2.97 -11.48 21.99
CA GLN A 132 -1.74 -11.19 21.24
C GLN A 132 -1.96 -10.93 19.74
N ARG A 133 -3.19 -11.09 19.22
CA ARG A 133 -3.51 -10.96 17.78
C ARG A 133 -3.08 -9.63 17.20
N GLY A 134 -3.40 -8.54 17.90
CA GLY A 134 -3.01 -7.20 17.44
C GLY A 134 -1.48 -7.05 17.32
N ARG A 135 -0.73 -7.58 18.28
CA ARG A 135 0.74 -7.55 18.25
C ARG A 135 1.32 -8.42 17.12
N ALA A 136 0.73 -9.58 16.87
CA ALA A 136 1.18 -10.47 15.79
C ALA A 136 0.96 -9.83 14.41
N ILE A 137 -0.21 -9.25 14.17
CA ILE A 137 -0.51 -8.49 12.95
C ILE A 137 0.41 -7.26 12.82
N ALA A 138 0.69 -6.55 13.92
CA ALA A 138 1.61 -5.43 13.92
C ALA A 138 3.05 -5.83 13.54
N ILE A 139 3.53 -7.00 13.95
CA ILE A 139 4.85 -7.52 13.53
C ILE A 139 4.85 -7.77 12.02
N VAL A 140 3.84 -8.43 11.47
CA VAL A 140 3.76 -8.73 10.03
C VAL A 140 3.67 -7.43 9.21
N ASN A 141 2.82 -6.48 9.62
CA ASN A 141 2.69 -5.19 8.95
C ASN A 141 3.91 -4.27 9.18
N GLY A 142 4.68 -4.51 10.23
CA GLY A 142 5.98 -3.88 10.46
C GLY A 142 6.95 -4.10 9.29
N GLY A 143 6.86 -5.25 8.60
CA GLY A 143 7.57 -5.49 7.35
C GLY A 143 7.21 -4.48 6.26
N LEU A 144 5.92 -4.18 6.07
CA LEU A 144 5.46 -3.16 5.13
C LEU A 144 5.94 -1.76 5.51
N SER A 145 5.87 -1.41 6.80
CA SER A 145 6.35 -0.11 7.28
C SER A 145 7.85 0.08 7.06
N LEU A 146 8.65 -0.98 7.32
CA LEU A 146 10.08 -0.98 7.03
C LEU A 146 10.36 -0.90 5.52
N ALA A 147 9.54 -1.53 4.69
CA ALA A 147 9.67 -1.44 3.24
C ALA A 147 9.52 0.01 2.75
N ILE A 148 8.53 0.73 3.27
CA ILE A 148 8.29 2.14 2.93
C ILE A 148 9.45 3.02 3.42
N ALA A 149 9.92 2.80 4.65
CA ALA A 149 10.96 3.63 5.27
C ALA A 149 12.36 3.36 4.71
N LEU A 150 12.69 2.12 4.39
CA LEU A 150 14.04 1.69 3.99
C LEU A 150 14.08 1.05 2.61
N GLY A 151 13.12 0.17 2.29
CA GLY A 151 13.12 -0.60 1.04
C GLY A 151 12.94 0.28 -0.19
N VAL A 152 12.01 1.24 -0.14
CA VAL A 152 11.74 2.16 -1.26
C VAL A 152 12.93 3.08 -1.54
N PRO A 153 13.51 3.78 -0.56
CA PRO A 153 14.71 4.58 -0.79
C PRO A 153 15.90 3.76 -1.27
N ALA A 154 16.14 2.60 -0.67
CA ALA A 154 17.20 1.69 -1.09
C ALA A 154 17.00 1.22 -2.55
N GLY A 155 15.75 0.90 -2.92
CA GLY A 155 15.40 0.56 -4.30
C GLY A 155 15.65 1.72 -5.27
N ALA A 156 15.30 2.95 -4.90
CA ALA A 156 15.56 4.13 -5.72
C ALA A 156 17.07 4.40 -5.91
N VAL A 157 17.86 4.29 -4.84
CA VAL A 157 19.33 4.43 -4.91
C VAL A 157 19.95 3.33 -5.75
N LEU A 158 19.56 2.07 -5.53
CA LEU A 158 20.06 0.93 -6.28
C LEU A 158 19.69 1.05 -7.77
N GLY A 159 18.46 1.45 -8.06
CA GLY A 159 18.00 1.65 -9.43
C GLY A 159 18.69 2.81 -10.15
N GLY A 160 19.05 3.87 -9.41
CA GLY A 160 19.85 4.97 -9.94
C GLY A 160 21.31 4.58 -10.22
N ALA A 161 21.90 3.69 -9.42
CA ALA A 161 23.31 3.26 -9.54
C ALA A 161 23.50 2.10 -10.53
N LEU A 162 22.61 1.08 -10.51
CA LEU A 162 22.78 -0.18 -11.25
C LEU A 162 21.67 -0.44 -12.27
N GLY A 163 20.76 0.53 -12.44
CA GLY A 163 19.59 0.41 -13.29
C GLY A 163 18.39 -0.25 -12.59
N TRP A 164 17.19 0.04 -13.08
CA TRP A 164 15.92 -0.39 -12.47
C TRP A 164 15.78 -1.93 -12.39
N ARG A 165 16.40 -2.68 -13.31
CA ARG A 165 16.38 -4.14 -13.28
C ARG A 165 17.02 -4.69 -12.01
N ALA A 166 18.14 -4.12 -11.56
CA ALA A 166 18.83 -4.57 -10.35
C ALA A 166 17.95 -4.49 -9.10
N THR A 167 16.98 -3.57 -9.04
CA THR A 167 16.03 -3.51 -7.94
C THR A 167 15.08 -4.70 -7.92
N PHE A 168 14.56 -5.14 -9.07
CA PHE A 168 13.75 -6.37 -9.14
C PHE A 168 14.60 -7.60 -8.79
N GLY A 169 15.86 -7.67 -9.24
CA GLY A 169 16.79 -8.74 -8.86
C GLY A 169 17.04 -8.80 -7.36
N SER A 170 17.23 -7.65 -6.70
CA SER A 170 17.41 -7.60 -5.25
C SER A 170 16.14 -8.02 -4.48
N VAL A 171 14.94 -7.64 -4.96
CA VAL A 171 13.69 -8.12 -4.37
C VAL A 171 13.47 -9.62 -4.63
N ALA A 172 13.88 -10.15 -5.77
CA ALA A 172 13.87 -11.59 -6.02
C ALA A 172 14.72 -12.35 -4.99
N LEU A 173 15.93 -11.85 -4.69
CA LEU A 173 16.81 -12.41 -3.66
C LEU A 173 16.18 -12.30 -2.26
N LEU A 174 15.65 -11.15 -1.88
CA LEU A 174 14.96 -10.95 -0.60
C LEU A 174 13.78 -11.90 -0.45
N SER A 175 13.00 -12.08 -1.53
CA SER A 175 11.87 -13.01 -1.57
C SER A 175 12.31 -14.47 -1.44
N ALA A 176 13.41 -14.87 -2.08
CA ALA A 176 13.99 -16.20 -1.93
C ALA A 176 14.48 -16.46 -0.50
N LEU A 177 15.10 -15.47 0.15
CA LEU A 177 15.47 -15.54 1.56
C LEU A 177 14.22 -15.65 2.47
N ALA A 178 13.14 -14.92 2.16
CA ALA A 178 11.88 -15.07 2.86
C ALA A 178 11.29 -16.48 2.69
N VAL A 179 11.34 -17.07 1.49
CA VAL A 179 10.93 -18.46 1.25
C VAL A 179 11.73 -19.43 2.13
N ALA A 180 13.06 -19.31 2.15
CA ALA A 180 13.90 -20.14 3.00
C ALA A 180 13.54 -20.02 4.49
N GLY A 181 13.31 -18.79 4.94
CA GLY A 181 12.87 -18.50 6.31
C GLY A 181 11.48 -19.07 6.63
N LEU A 182 10.53 -18.99 5.70
CA LEU A 182 9.19 -19.57 5.85
C LEU A 182 9.23 -21.10 5.89
N LEU A 183 10.07 -21.73 5.05
CA LEU A 183 10.27 -23.19 5.05
C LEU A 183 10.82 -23.67 6.39
N ALA A 184 11.81 -22.95 6.96
CA ALA A 184 12.44 -23.28 8.22
C ALA A 184 11.60 -22.87 9.45
N GLY A 185 10.83 -21.80 9.34
CA GLY A 185 10.16 -21.15 10.49
C GLY A 185 8.69 -21.49 10.65
N LEU A 186 7.98 -21.94 9.61
CA LEU A 186 6.57 -22.30 9.68
C LEU A 186 6.41 -23.83 9.88
N PRO A 187 5.84 -24.28 11.02
CA PRO A 187 5.60 -25.72 11.22
C PRO A 187 4.56 -26.27 10.23
N PRO A 188 4.62 -27.58 9.90
CA PRO A 188 3.57 -28.23 9.12
C PRO A 188 2.19 -28.11 9.77
N GLY A 189 1.12 -27.96 8.96
CA GLY A 189 -0.25 -27.89 9.45
C GLY A 189 -0.65 -26.58 10.14
N ILE A 190 0.25 -25.60 10.24
CA ILE A 190 -0.05 -24.31 10.87
C ILE A 190 -1.20 -23.59 10.16
N GLY A 191 -2.16 -23.08 10.95
CA GLY A 191 -3.32 -22.35 10.41
C GLY A 191 -4.37 -23.24 9.73
N SER A 192 -4.36 -24.56 9.99
CA SER A 192 -5.43 -25.47 9.56
C SER A 192 -6.76 -25.04 10.18
N GLY A 193 -7.85 -25.06 9.38
CA GLY A 193 -9.19 -24.71 9.86
C GLY A 193 -9.53 -23.21 9.85
N ILE A 194 -8.71 -22.35 9.24
CA ILE A 194 -9.09 -20.94 9.03
C ILE A 194 -10.29 -20.90 8.08
N ALA A 195 -11.44 -20.42 8.61
CA ALA A 195 -12.66 -20.27 7.83
C ALA A 195 -12.46 -19.25 6.69
N THR A 196 -12.96 -19.59 5.51
CA THR A 196 -12.96 -18.70 4.36
C THR A 196 -14.31 -18.01 4.22
N VAL A 197 -14.26 -16.73 3.89
CA VAL A 197 -15.45 -15.93 3.63
C VAL A 197 -15.77 -16.00 2.15
N SER A 198 -17.00 -16.36 1.79
CA SER A 198 -17.46 -16.46 0.41
C SER A 198 -17.47 -15.09 -0.28
N LEU A 199 -17.34 -15.10 -1.61
CA LEU A 199 -17.42 -13.87 -2.41
C LEU A 199 -18.77 -13.16 -2.21
N ARG A 200 -19.88 -13.92 -2.08
CA ARG A 200 -21.21 -13.38 -1.82
C ARG A 200 -21.26 -12.59 -0.50
N GLN A 201 -20.66 -13.10 0.57
CA GLN A 201 -20.58 -12.39 1.84
C GLN A 201 -19.73 -11.12 1.74
N ARG A 202 -18.64 -11.15 0.97
CA ARG A 202 -17.80 -9.96 0.71
C ARG A 202 -18.60 -8.87 -0.02
N VAL A 203 -19.33 -9.23 -1.07
CA VAL A 203 -20.21 -8.31 -1.81
C VAL A 203 -21.30 -7.78 -0.88
N ALA A 204 -21.98 -8.62 -0.12
CA ALA A 204 -23.01 -8.19 0.82
C ALA A 204 -22.49 -7.23 1.89
N THR A 205 -21.25 -7.40 2.36
CA THR A 205 -20.61 -6.45 3.28
C THR A 205 -20.27 -5.14 2.57
N ALA A 206 -19.71 -5.22 1.35
CA ALA A 206 -19.28 -4.02 0.58
C ALA A 206 -20.48 -3.14 0.19
N THR A 207 -21.66 -3.72 -0.04
CA THR A 207 -22.87 -3.00 -0.46
C THR A 207 -23.64 -2.35 0.70
N GLN A 208 -23.26 -2.59 1.95
CA GLN A 208 -23.82 -1.85 3.09
C GLN A 208 -23.47 -0.34 2.95
N PRO A 209 -24.46 0.59 3.01
CA PRO A 209 -24.20 1.99 2.66
C PRO A 209 -23.08 2.64 3.46
N ALA A 210 -23.00 2.42 4.77
CA ALA A 210 -21.94 2.98 5.61
C ALA A 210 -20.55 2.40 5.29
N VAL A 211 -20.48 1.09 5.00
CA VAL A 211 -19.25 0.41 4.58
C VAL A 211 -18.83 0.93 3.21
N LEU A 212 -19.75 0.99 2.24
CA LEU A 212 -19.48 1.46 0.89
C LEU A 212 -18.93 2.89 0.88
N ILE A 213 -19.57 3.81 1.61
CA ILE A 213 -19.10 5.20 1.72
C ILE A 213 -17.69 5.24 2.30
N THR A 214 -17.41 4.45 3.35
CA THR A 214 -16.09 4.37 3.94
C THR A 214 -15.05 3.83 2.96
N LEU A 215 -15.39 2.80 2.18
CA LEU A 215 -14.54 2.24 1.14
C LEU A 215 -14.29 3.25 0.00
N LEU A 216 -15.31 4.03 -0.41
CA LEU A 216 -15.16 5.10 -1.41
C LEU A 216 -14.23 6.21 -0.94
N VAL A 217 -14.30 6.60 0.35
CA VAL A 217 -13.33 7.55 0.94
C VAL A 217 -11.91 6.99 0.86
N THR A 218 -11.71 5.69 1.16
CA THR A 218 -10.41 5.01 1.00
C THR A 218 -9.93 5.05 -0.46
N THR A 219 -10.82 4.77 -1.41
CA THR A 219 -10.48 4.78 -2.84
C THR A 219 -10.06 6.17 -3.31
N LEU A 220 -10.81 7.21 -2.95
CA LEU A 220 -10.51 8.59 -3.33
C LEU A 220 -9.20 9.10 -2.70
N TRP A 221 -8.96 8.78 -1.43
CA TRP A 221 -7.71 9.08 -0.74
C TRP A 221 -6.51 8.40 -1.41
N ALA A 222 -6.63 7.12 -1.73
CA ALA A 222 -5.61 6.35 -2.41
C ALA A 222 -5.38 6.86 -3.85
N MET A 223 -6.45 7.19 -4.57
CA MET A 223 -6.42 7.77 -5.90
C MET A 223 -5.69 9.12 -5.90
N ALA A 224 -6.02 10.02 -4.96
CA ALA A 224 -5.33 11.29 -4.80
C ALA A 224 -3.82 11.11 -4.64
N SER A 225 -3.43 10.20 -3.75
CA SER A 225 -2.01 9.96 -3.47
C SER A 225 -1.27 9.38 -4.66
N TYR A 226 -1.83 8.39 -5.34
CA TYR A 226 -1.13 7.70 -6.43
C TYR A 226 -1.13 8.47 -7.75
N THR A 227 -2.04 9.43 -7.93
CA THR A 227 -1.95 10.40 -9.04
C THR A 227 -0.62 11.19 -9.00
N THR A 228 -0.16 11.58 -7.80
CA THR A 228 1.14 12.28 -7.64
C THR A 228 2.28 11.29 -7.36
N TYR A 229 2.11 10.30 -6.48
CA TYR A 229 3.18 9.39 -6.03
C TYR A 229 3.80 8.61 -7.19
N THR A 230 2.98 8.09 -8.10
CA THR A 230 3.44 7.33 -9.27
C THR A 230 4.44 8.13 -10.11
N TYR A 231 4.23 9.43 -10.21
CA TYR A 231 5.04 10.33 -11.04
C TYR A 231 5.89 11.28 -10.19
N LEU A 232 6.16 10.95 -8.93
CA LEU A 232 6.86 11.85 -8.00
C LEU A 232 8.29 12.15 -8.48
N ALA A 233 9.01 11.15 -8.98
CA ALA A 233 10.36 11.34 -9.47
C ALA A 233 10.43 12.31 -10.67
N PRO A 234 9.68 12.12 -11.76
CA PRO A 234 9.67 13.08 -12.87
C PRO A 234 9.05 14.43 -12.48
N LEU A 235 8.11 14.47 -11.52
CA LEU A 235 7.58 15.75 -11.00
C LEU A 235 8.69 16.55 -10.30
N LEU A 236 9.45 15.92 -9.40
CA LEU A 236 10.56 16.56 -8.68
C LEU A 236 11.59 17.13 -9.66
N ASP A 237 12.00 16.37 -10.66
CA ASP A 237 12.96 16.82 -11.69
C ASP A 237 12.40 18.01 -12.50
N ALA A 238 11.11 17.99 -12.79
CA ALA A 238 10.45 19.07 -13.55
C ALA A 238 10.34 20.38 -12.77
N ILE A 239 9.95 20.34 -11.48
CA ILE A 239 9.61 21.53 -10.68
C ILE A 239 10.72 21.97 -9.71
N THR A 240 11.76 21.12 -9.51
CA THR A 240 12.90 21.43 -8.65
C THR A 240 14.21 21.10 -9.38
N LYS A 241 15.33 21.13 -8.66
CA LYS A 241 16.65 20.62 -9.15
C LYS A 241 16.97 19.22 -8.59
N VAL A 242 15.97 18.53 -8.03
CA VAL A 242 16.15 17.20 -7.43
C VAL A 242 16.01 16.13 -8.51
N HIS A 243 17.12 15.45 -8.81
CA HIS A 243 17.19 14.37 -9.81
C HIS A 243 18.17 13.27 -9.37
N GLY A 244 18.17 12.15 -10.07
CA GLY A 244 19.06 11.03 -9.81
C GLY A 244 18.91 10.48 -8.40
N THR A 245 20.03 10.24 -7.71
CA THR A 245 20.05 9.68 -6.35
C THR A 245 19.40 10.59 -5.30
N ALA A 246 19.31 11.90 -5.55
CA ALA A 246 18.67 12.84 -4.64
C ALA A 246 17.16 12.57 -4.48
N ILE A 247 16.49 11.97 -5.47
CA ILE A 247 15.11 11.51 -5.37
C ILE A 247 14.97 10.47 -4.25
N GLY A 248 15.97 9.60 -4.07
CA GLY A 248 15.99 8.60 -2.99
C GLY A 248 15.93 9.24 -1.60
N PHE A 249 16.59 10.38 -1.38
CA PHE A 249 16.52 11.12 -0.10
C PHE A 249 15.13 11.74 0.13
N VAL A 250 14.47 12.24 -0.91
CA VAL A 250 13.08 12.74 -0.79
C VAL A 250 12.12 11.61 -0.46
N LEU A 251 12.26 10.45 -1.12
CA LEU A 251 11.47 9.27 -0.82
C LEU A 251 11.75 8.72 0.61
N PHE A 252 13.01 8.81 1.07
CA PHE A 252 13.36 8.48 2.46
C PHE A 252 12.67 9.44 3.44
N GLY A 253 12.71 10.75 3.17
CA GLY A 253 11.99 11.75 3.96
C GLY A 253 10.49 11.50 4.01
N TRP A 254 9.88 11.11 2.88
CA TRP A 254 8.49 10.69 2.83
C TRP A 254 8.23 9.42 3.67
N GLY A 255 9.12 8.43 3.62
CA GLY A 255 9.06 7.21 4.44
C GLY A 255 9.16 7.50 5.95
N VAL A 256 10.06 8.40 6.37
CA VAL A 256 10.17 8.86 7.77
C VAL A 256 8.88 9.58 8.18
N SER A 257 8.35 10.45 7.33
CA SER A 257 7.08 11.15 7.56
C SER A 257 5.92 10.15 7.71
N ALA A 258 5.92 9.07 6.93
CA ALA A 258 4.97 7.97 7.03
C ALA A 258 5.01 7.30 8.41
N ALA A 259 6.20 7.00 8.93
CA ALA A 259 6.38 6.42 10.26
C ALA A 259 5.85 7.34 11.37
N VAL A 260 6.13 8.65 11.25
CA VAL A 260 5.57 9.67 12.18
C VAL A 260 4.05 9.70 12.12
N GLY A 261 3.47 9.67 10.91
CA GLY A 261 2.02 9.65 10.72
C GLY A 261 1.35 8.44 11.38
N LEU A 262 1.91 7.24 11.18
CA LEU A 262 1.44 6.00 11.81
C LEU A 262 1.49 6.08 13.36
N ALA A 263 2.60 6.59 13.92
CA ALA A 263 2.79 6.71 15.36
C ALA A 263 1.78 7.69 15.99
N ILE A 264 1.54 8.83 15.34
CA ILE A 264 0.58 9.84 15.81
C ILE A 264 -0.85 9.29 15.73
N SER A 265 -1.20 8.59 14.64
CA SER A 265 -2.54 8.11 14.38
C SER A 265 -3.07 7.19 15.47
N GLY A 266 -2.28 6.22 15.93
CA GLY A 266 -2.71 5.27 16.97
C GLY A 266 -3.19 6.01 18.23
N THR A 267 -2.34 6.86 18.78
CA THR A 267 -2.64 7.62 20.00
C THR A 267 -3.81 8.62 19.81
N ALA A 268 -3.88 9.26 18.63
CA ALA A 268 -4.92 10.24 18.35
C ALA A 268 -6.30 9.57 18.16
N VAL A 269 -6.34 8.42 17.50
CA VAL A 269 -7.58 7.62 17.32
C VAL A 269 -8.11 7.13 18.66
N ASP A 270 -7.23 6.65 19.55
CA ASP A 270 -7.65 6.15 20.86
C ASP A 270 -8.21 7.25 21.76
N ARG A 271 -7.63 8.45 21.71
CA ARG A 271 -8.03 9.60 22.56
C ARG A 271 -9.22 10.40 22.01
N LYS A 272 -9.24 10.66 20.71
CA LYS A 272 -10.19 11.62 20.08
C LYS A 272 -11.12 10.98 19.06
N GLY A 273 -10.94 9.69 18.80
CA GLY A 273 -11.68 8.94 17.78
C GLY A 273 -11.14 9.15 16.35
N PRO A 274 -11.50 8.24 15.43
CA PRO A 274 -10.91 8.20 14.09
C PRO A 274 -11.21 9.45 13.25
N ARG A 275 -12.39 10.07 13.40
CA ARG A 275 -12.78 11.27 12.64
C ARG A 275 -11.87 12.46 12.91
N ALA A 276 -11.36 12.60 14.14
CA ALA A 276 -10.43 13.66 14.53
C ALA A 276 -9.05 13.52 13.85
N VAL A 277 -8.77 12.37 13.24
CA VAL A 277 -7.55 12.11 12.44
C VAL A 277 -7.86 12.19 10.95
N ILE A 278 -8.96 11.59 10.50
CA ILE A 278 -9.31 11.48 9.07
C ILE A 278 -9.47 12.86 8.43
N LEU A 279 -10.25 13.76 9.04
CA LEU A 279 -10.55 15.06 8.43
C LEU A 279 -9.30 15.94 8.31
N PRO A 280 -8.48 16.15 9.38
CA PRO A 280 -7.23 16.90 9.23
C PRO A 280 -6.25 16.24 8.26
N ALA A 281 -6.15 14.91 8.23
CA ALA A 281 -5.27 14.21 7.31
C ALA A 281 -5.65 14.45 5.84
N LEU A 282 -6.94 14.40 5.51
CA LEU A 282 -7.42 14.70 4.16
C LEU A 282 -7.24 16.18 3.81
N ALA A 283 -7.50 17.10 4.74
CA ALA A 283 -7.29 18.53 4.54
C ALA A 283 -5.79 18.84 4.30
N THR A 284 -4.90 18.29 5.13
CA THR A 284 -3.44 18.46 4.98
C THR A 284 -2.96 17.88 3.64
N SER A 285 -3.45 16.69 3.24
CA SER A 285 -3.10 16.11 1.93
C SER A 285 -3.58 16.99 0.78
N THR A 286 -4.81 17.53 0.85
CA THR A 286 -5.35 18.44 -0.16
C THR A 286 -4.48 19.69 -0.30
N THR A 287 -4.14 20.32 0.83
CA THR A 287 -3.27 21.52 0.86
C THR A 287 -1.88 21.20 0.32
N ALA A 288 -1.28 20.09 0.72
CA ALA A 288 0.04 19.69 0.25
C ALA A 288 0.06 19.50 -1.28
N PHE A 289 -0.94 18.86 -1.86
CA PHE A 289 -1.04 18.70 -3.30
C PHE A 289 -1.24 20.03 -4.05
N ILE A 290 -2.02 20.96 -3.49
CA ILE A 290 -2.14 22.32 -4.04
C ILE A 290 -0.77 23.03 -4.01
N VAL A 291 -0.05 22.95 -2.90
CA VAL A 291 1.29 23.57 -2.76
C VAL A 291 2.27 22.99 -3.79
N LEU A 292 2.27 21.68 -4.04
CA LEU A 292 3.12 21.07 -5.07
C LEU A 292 2.86 21.67 -6.45
N SER A 293 1.60 21.82 -6.84
CA SER A 293 1.24 22.42 -8.15
C SER A 293 1.57 23.90 -8.21
N LEU A 294 1.22 24.67 -7.18
CA LEU A 294 1.55 26.11 -7.15
C LEU A 294 3.05 26.35 -7.19
N ALA A 295 3.85 25.57 -6.45
CA ALA A 295 5.29 25.66 -6.50
C ALA A 295 5.84 25.40 -7.92
N GLY A 296 5.29 24.40 -8.61
CA GLY A 296 5.69 24.07 -9.97
C GLY A 296 5.31 25.13 -11.03
N HIS A 297 4.26 25.90 -10.80
CA HIS A 297 3.80 26.94 -11.73
C HIS A 297 4.41 28.32 -11.46
N PHE A 298 4.61 28.68 -10.19
CA PHE A 298 4.91 30.05 -9.81
C PHE A 298 6.31 30.26 -9.23
N LEU A 299 7.03 29.18 -8.88
CA LEU A 299 8.36 29.31 -8.28
C LEU A 299 9.45 28.82 -9.22
N GLY A 300 10.59 29.50 -9.20
CA GLY A 300 11.80 28.99 -9.85
C GLY A 300 12.30 27.71 -9.17
N LYS A 301 12.87 26.79 -9.94
CA LYS A 301 13.30 25.45 -9.47
C LYS A 301 14.15 25.44 -8.19
N GLN A 302 14.93 26.50 -7.95
CA GLN A 302 15.77 26.63 -6.74
C GLN A 302 14.93 26.97 -5.50
N ILE A 303 13.95 27.86 -5.66
CA ILE A 303 13.10 28.34 -4.57
C ILE A 303 12.02 27.30 -4.25
N ALA A 304 11.56 26.57 -5.27
CA ALA A 304 10.51 25.57 -5.15
C ALA A 304 10.87 24.39 -4.23
N ILE A 305 12.18 24.10 -4.04
CA ILE A 305 12.64 22.91 -3.29
C ILE A 305 12.11 22.89 -1.85
N VAL A 306 12.11 24.02 -1.15
CA VAL A 306 11.69 24.09 0.25
C VAL A 306 10.19 23.81 0.40
N PRO A 307 9.27 24.56 -0.25
CA PRO A 307 7.84 24.28 -0.13
C PRO A 307 7.46 22.89 -0.66
N VAL A 308 8.15 22.38 -1.69
CA VAL A 308 7.92 21.04 -2.23
C VAL A 308 8.27 19.95 -1.20
N VAL A 309 9.45 20.02 -0.57
CA VAL A 309 9.88 19.04 0.43
C VAL A 309 8.97 19.09 1.66
N LEU A 310 8.60 20.30 2.13
CA LEU A 310 7.66 20.45 3.24
C LEU A 310 6.27 19.90 2.92
N ALA A 311 5.77 20.12 1.70
CA ALA A 311 4.50 19.58 1.25
C ALA A 311 4.54 18.05 1.18
N ILE A 312 5.63 17.46 0.67
CA ILE A 312 5.82 16.00 0.62
C ILE A 312 5.87 15.42 2.03
N ALA A 313 6.56 16.06 2.97
CA ALA A 313 6.62 15.61 4.36
C ALA A 313 5.25 15.69 5.04
N ALA A 314 4.54 16.80 4.89
CA ALA A 314 3.19 16.97 5.42
C ALA A 314 2.20 15.94 4.83
N TRP A 315 2.27 15.72 3.52
CA TRP A 315 1.49 14.67 2.87
C TRP A 315 1.86 13.27 3.38
N GLY A 316 3.14 12.94 3.55
CA GLY A 316 3.58 11.66 4.10
C GLY A 316 3.00 11.38 5.49
N ILE A 317 3.06 12.36 6.40
CA ILE A 317 2.45 12.28 7.73
C ILE A 317 0.93 12.06 7.62
N ALA A 318 0.26 12.90 6.84
CA ALA A 318 -1.18 12.87 6.68
C ALA A 318 -1.69 11.57 6.04
N HIS A 319 -1.00 11.11 4.99
CA HIS A 319 -1.35 9.89 4.27
C HIS A 319 -1.34 8.66 5.19
N TRP A 320 -0.30 8.49 5.98
CA TRP A 320 -0.16 7.32 6.84
C TRP A 320 -0.87 7.47 8.19
N ALA A 321 -1.19 8.70 8.62
CA ALA A 321 -2.09 8.91 9.74
C ALA A 321 -3.55 8.56 9.38
N PHE A 322 -3.97 8.80 8.15
CA PHE A 322 -5.32 8.48 7.66
C PHE A 322 -5.62 6.98 7.75
N TYR A 323 -4.69 6.11 7.32
CA TYR A 323 -4.96 4.70 7.06
C TYR A 323 -5.46 3.91 8.30
N PRO A 324 -4.79 3.94 9.48
CA PRO A 324 -5.30 3.26 10.68
C PRO A 324 -6.63 3.84 11.18
N ALA A 325 -6.80 5.16 11.09
CA ALA A 325 -8.05 5.82 11.48
C ALA A 325 -9.22 5.38 10.60
N GLN A 326 -8.97 5.22 9.30
CA GLN A 326 -9.96 4.72 8.35
C GLN A 326 -10.32 3.26 8.62
N GLN A 327 -9.33 2.41 8.93
CA GLN A 327 -9.57 1.03 9.34
C GLN A 327 -10.42 0.94 10.61
N ALA A 328 -10.13 1.78 11.61
CA ALA A 328 -10.93 1.86 12.84
C ALA A 328 -12.38 2.28 12.56
N THR A 329 -12.59 3.25 11.66
CA THR A 329 -13.93 3.65 11.21
C THR A 329 -14.64 2.48 10.54
N LEU A 330 -13.95 1.79 9.64
CA LEU A 330 -14.53 0.68 8.88
C LEU A 330 -14.94 -0.49 9.79
N VAL A 331 -14.12 -0.84 10.78
CA VAL A 331 -14.46 -1.84 11.81
C VAL A 331 -15.68 -1.40 12.61
N GLY A 332 -15.75 -0.10 12.98
CA GLY A 332 -16.87 0.46 13.72
C GLY A 332 -18.19 0.39 12.96
N VAL A 333 -18.20 0.61 11.65
CA VAL A 333 -19.44 0.58 10.83
C VAL A 333 -19.83 -0.83 10.36
N ALA A 334 -18.84 -1.71 10.11
CA ALA A 334 -19.09 -3.10 9.70
C ALA A 334 -19.46 -4.01 10.88
N GLY A 335 -19.06 -3.63 12.09
CA GLY A 335 -19.17 -4.47 13.29
C GLY A 335 -18.03 -5.48 13.41
N VAL A 336 -17.76 -5.94 14.64
CA VAL A 336 -16.64 -6.82 14.98
C VAL A 336 -16.67 -8.13 14.20
N ALA A 337 -17.85 -8.72 14.00
CA ALA A 337 -18.01 -9.99 13.28
C ALA A 337 -17.62 -9.89 11.79
N ALA A 338 -17.89 -8.75 11.14
CA ALA A 338 -17.55 -8.51 9.74
C ALA A 338 -16.19 -7.81 9.54
N ALA A 339 -15.49 -7.44 10.61
CA ALA A 339 -14.24 -6.71 10.55
C ALA A 339 -13.15 -7.35 9.64
N PRO A 340 -12.91 -8.69 9.67
CA PRO A 340 -11.89 -9.27 8.78
C PRO A 340 -12.25 -9.10 7.30
N VAL A 341 -13.54 -9.20 6.96
CA VAL A 341 -14.03 -9.01 5.59
C VAL A 341 -13.90 -7.55 5.18
N ALA A 342 -14.34 -6.63 6.04
CA ALA A 342 -14.29 -5.20 5.79
C ALA A 342 -12.85 -4.70 5.60
N LEU A 343 -11.90 -5.15 6.42
CA LEU A 343 -10.48 -4.80 6.30
C LEU A 343 -9.86 -5.37 5.01
N SER A 344 -10.24 -6.59 4.61
CA SER A 344 -9.82 -7.16 3.33
C SER A 344 -10.35 -6.36 2.14
N LEU A 345 -11.62 -5.93 2.21
CA LEU A 345 -12.23 -5.04 1.21
C LEU A 345 -11.52 -3.69 1.17
N ASN A 346 -11.19 -3.12 2.35
CA ASN A 346 -10.45 -1.86 2.42
C ASN A 346 -9.11 -1.92 1.66
N ALA A 347 -8.37 -3.02 1.77
CA ALA A 347 -7.15 -3.22 1.00
C ALA A 347 -7.44 -3.27 -0.52
N SER A 348 -8.47 -4.00 -0.96
CA SER A 348 -8.86 -4.07 -2.37
C SER A 348 -9.28 -2.70 -2.92
N PHE A 349 -10.08 -1.92 -2.18
CA PHE A 349 -10.51 -0.59 -2.56
C PHE A 349 -9.35 0.43 -2.52
N MET A 350 -8.39 0.28 -1.61
CA MET A 350 -7.16 1.05 -1.59
C MET A 350 -6.34 0.81 -2.88
N TYR A 351 -6.11 -0.45 -3.24
CA TYR A 351 -5.39 -0.77 -4.48
C TYR A 351 -6.16 -0.37 -5.73
N LEU A 352 -7.50 -0.43 -5.71
CA LEU A 352 -8.32 0.15 -6.78
C LEU A 352 -8.08 1.67 -6.90
N GLY A 353 -8.02 2.37 -5.78
CA GLY A 353 -7.64 3.79 -5.75
C GLY A 353 -6.23 4.04 -6.29
N PHE A 354 -5.25 3.20 -5.95
CA PHE A 354 -3.89 3.28 -6.50
C PHE A 354 -3.90 3.12 -8.02
N SER A 355 -4.64 2.15 -8.53
CA SER A 355 -4.79 1.94 -9.98
C SER A 355 -5.42 3.14 -10.68
N LEU A 356 -6.56 3.61 -10.18
CA LEU A 356 -7.27 4.77 -10.75
C LEU A 356 -6.42 6.04 -10.67
N GLY A 357 -5.65 6.22 -9.57
CA GLY A 357 -4.75 7.34 -9.41
C GLY A 357 -3.60 7.32 -10.40
N ALA A 358 -2.92 6.19 -10.56
CA ALA A 358 -1.85 6.05 -11.55
C ALA A 358 -2.36 6.27 -12.99
N ALA A 359 -3.54 5.74 -13.31
CA ALA A 359 -4.20 5.96 -14.60
C ALA A 359 -4.57 7.43 -14.82
N LEU A 360 -5.12 8.08 -13.79
CA LEU A 360 -5.48 9.50 -13.84
C LEU A 360 -4.25 10.39 -14.01
N GLY A 361 -3.16 10.06 -13.31
CA GLY A 361 -1.87 10.73 -13.50
C GLY A 361 -1.33 10.56 -14.92
N SER A 362 -1.38 9.34 -15.49
CA SER A 362 -1.03 9.11 -16.90
C SER A 362 -1.86 9.95 -17.86
N LEU A 363 -3.17 10.02 -17.62
CA LEU A 363 -4.10 10.83 -18.40
C LEU A 363 -3.78 12.32 -18.28
N THR A 364 -3.46 12.80 -17.07
CA THR A 364 -3.02 14.17 -16.84
C THR A 364 -1.78 14.51 -17.66
N LEU A 365 -0.79 13.61 -17.70
CA LEU A 365 0.45 13.81 -18.46
C LEU A 365 0.25 13.79 -19.98
N ARG A 366 -0.80 13.13 -20.45
CA ARG A 366 -1.14 13.13 -21.88
C ARG A 366 -1.68 14.47 -22.37
N TYR A 367 -2.42 15.19 -21.50
CA TYR A 367 -3.13 16.42 -21.90
C TYR A 367 -2.64 17.67 -21.18
N SER A 368 -1.69 17.53 -20.21
CA SER A 368 -1.27 18.62 -19.36
C SER A 368 0.17 18.44 -18.85
N ALA A 369 0.67 19.41 -18.11
CA ALA A 369 2.03 19.43 -17.55
C ALA A 369 2.12 18.62 -16.25
N LEU A 370 3.33 18.14 -15.91
CA LEU A 370 3.66 17.48 -14.65
C LEU A 370 3.22 18.30 -13.43
N ALA A 371 3.39 19.62 -13.48
CA ALA A 371 3.00 20.53 -12.40
C ALA A 371 1.49 20.48 -12.06
N ASN A 372 0.63 20.00 -12.97
CA ASN A 372 -0.81 19.90 -12.73
C ASN A 372 -1.23 18.63 -11.96
N LEU A 373 -0.34 17.66 -11.78
CA LEU A 373 -0.63 16.43 -11.02
C LEU A 373 -1.13 16.73 -9.61
N GLY A 374 -0.54 17.72 -8.93
CA GLY A 374 -0.98 18.12 -7.59
C GLY A 374 -2.41 18.66 -7.56
N PHE A 375 -2.83 19.47 -8.55
CA PHE A 375 -4.21 19.95 -8.60
C PHE A 375 -5.21 18.81 -8.79
N VAL A 376 -4.90 17.85 -9.64
CA VAL A 376 -5.73 16.66 -9.86
C VAL A 376 -5.81 15.82 -8.59
N SER A 377 -4.68 15.60 -7.91
CA SER A 377 -4.64 14.93 -6.61
C SER A 377 -5.45 15.69 -5.55
N ALA A 378 -5.36 17.02 -5.52
CA ALA A 378 -6.10 17.86 -4.59
C ALA A 378 -7.62 17.76 -4.81
N CYS A 379 -8.09 17.70 -6.07
CA CYS A 379 -9.50 17.46 -6.37
C CYS A 379 -9.98 16.12 -5.80
N CYS A 380 -9.21 15.05 -5.98
CA CYS A 380 -9.55 13.73 -5.42
C CYS A 380 -9.55 13.73 -3.89
N ALA A 381 -8.52 14.33 -3.26
CA ALA A 381 -8.42 14.41 -1.80
C ALA A 381 -9.52 15.32 -1.20
N GLY A 382 -9.82 16.43 -1.85
CA GLY A 382 -10.92 17.33 -1.48
C GLY A 382 -12.29 16.66 -1.58
N THR A 383 -12.51 15.85 -2.62
CA THR A 383 -13.73 15.03 -2.76
C THR A 383 -13.82 13.99 -1.64
N ALA A 384 -12.69 13.32 -1.30
CA ALA A 384 -12.65 12.41 -0.17
C ALA A 384 -12.96 13.11 1.15
N LEU A 385 -12.42 14.33 1.36
CA LEU A 385 -12.69 15.16 2.53
C LEU A 385 -14.17 15.55 2.62
N ALA A 386 -14.74 16.03 1.52
CA ALA A 386 -16.16 16.40 1.45
C ALA A 386 -17.07 15.20 1.76
N LEU A 387 -16.79 14.04 1.18
CA LEU A 387 -17.55 12.81 1.41
C LEU A 387 -17.41 12.35 2.88
N ALA A 388 -16.19 12.35 3.44
CA ALA A 388 -15.94 12.00 4.84
C ALA A 388 -16.62 12.97 5.82
N TYR A 389 -16.67 14.27 5.47
CA TYR A 389 -17.35 15.28 6.26
C TYR A 389 -18.87 15.11 6.24
N ALA A 390 -19.44 14.91 5.04
CA ALA A 390 -20.89 14.80 4.82
C ALA A 390 -21.48 13.49 5.37
N SER A 391 -20.68 12.40 5.38
CA SER A 391 -21.19 11.06 5.72
C SER A 391 -21.75 10.92 7.13
N ARG A 392 -21.45 11.85 8.07
CA ARG A 392 -21.89 11.80 9.49
C ARG A 392 -21.85 10.41 10.12
N ILE A 393 -21.00 9.52 9.59
CA ILE A 393 -20.86 8.15 10.07
C ILE A 393 -20.43 8.21 11.54
N ARG A 394 -21.35 7.87 12.44
CA ARG A 394 -21.05 7.68 13.85
C ARG A 394 -20.60 6.22 14.03
N PRO A 395 -19.46 5.96 14.67
CA PRO A 395 -19.13 4.60 15.10
C PRO A 395 -20.28 4.04 15.94
N ALA A 396 -20.53 2.74 15.84
CA ALA A 396 -21.48 2.08 16.75
C ALA A 396 -21.11 2.42 18.21
N PRO A 397 -22.08 2.61 19.11
CA PRO A 397 -21.81 2.86 20.53
C PRO A 397 -20.94 1.71 21.07
N LYS A 398 -19.93 2.06 21.89
CA LYS A 398 -19.12 1.05 22.57
C LYS A 398 -20.06 0.12 23.32
N PRO A 399 -19.83 -1.22 23.29
CA PRO A 399 -20.57 -2.15 24.14
C PRO A 399 -20.46 -1.65 25.57
N GLN A 400 -21.59 -1.42 26.25
CA GLN A 400 -21.58 -1.14 27.67
C GLN A 400 -20.92 -2.35 28.37
N PRO A 401 -20.03 -2.12 29.34
CA PRO A 401 -19.53 -3.22 30.15
C PRO A 401 -20.78 -3.92 30.76
N ALA A 402 -20.84 -5.24 30.58
CA ALA A 402 -21.84 -6.05 31.27
C ALA A 402 -21.66 -5.82 32.78
N ASN A 403 -22.71 -5.30 33.42
CA ASN A 403 -22.79 -5.14 34.87
C ASN A 403 -22.74 -6.51 35.55
#